data_8fe7759f9d1efc6b0cf72ffe9bc17d9a
#
_entry.id   8fe7759f9d1efc6b0cf72ffe9bc17d9a
#
_cell.length_a   1.000
_cell.length_b   1.000
_cell.length_c   1.000
_cell.angle_alpha   90.00
_cell.angle_beta   90.00
_cell.angle_gamma   90.00
#
_symmetry.space_group_name_H-M   'P 1'
#
loop_
_entity.id
_entity.type
_entity.pdbx_description
1 polymer ?
#
loop_
_entity_poly.entity_id
_entity_poly.type
_entity_poly.pdbx_seq_one_letter_code
_entity_poly.pdbx_strand_id
1 'polypeptide(L)'
;MAKLDEKSSEVKTKKAKIVDRIVFTLLLIGAIAMVFPLIYMLLSSFMTKNQILSANFSIIPNPWKFGKYAEVLQKPEFMRGLRNTLIVAMPVLIVGGFTSSLAAFSFSKLKFKGKDGIFLGLLATMMIPFAVVMIPQYVMFTKMGWTNSLLPLIIPGLFGNVSIIFFLRQNLTSVPDSM
;
A
#
# COMPACT_ATOMS: atom_id res chain seq x y z
N MET A 1 7.24 -47.89 -3.48
CA MET A 1 7.22 -46.61 -4.19
C MET A 1 7.44 -45.52 -3.17
N ALA A 2 8.67 -45.33 -2.74
CA ALA A 2 9.07 -44.28 -1.81
C ALA A 2 10.53 -43.98 -2.07
N LYS A 3 10.82 -43.01 -2.95
CA LYS A 3 12.15 -42.46 -3.22
C LYS A 3 12.06 -41.32 -4.21
N LEU A 4 11.49 -40.20 -3.83
CA LEU A 4 11.59 -38.93 -4.57
C LEU A 4 11.43 -37.81 -3.58
N ASP A 5 12.37 -37.63 -2.65
CA ASP A 5 12.56 -36.37 -1.92
C ASP A 5 13.90 -36.34 -1.14
N GLU A 6 14.94 -36.84 -1.76
CA GLU A 6 16.29 -36.39 -1.44
C GLU A 6 16.63 -35.21 -2.37
N LYS A 7 16.04 -34.05 -2.09
CA LYS A 7 16.47 -32.80 -2.69
C LYS A 7 17.93 -32.59 -2.30
N SER A 8 18.81 -32.96 -3.24
CA SER A 8 20.24 -32.84 -3.17
C SER A 8 20.60 -31.52 -2.48
N SER A 9 21.21 -31.65 -1.30
CA SER A 9 21.99 -30.58 -0.72
C SER A 9 23.18 -30.36 -1.66
N GLU A 10 23.00 -29.54 -2.69
CA GLU A 10 24.07 -29.12 -3.56
C GLU A 10 25.17 -28.53 -2.66
N VAL A 11 26.29 -29.21 -2.59
CA VAL A 11 27.48 -28.73 -1.91
C VAL A 11 27.94 -27.48 -2.68
N LYS A 12 27.43 -26.31 -2.24
CA LYS A 12 27.77 -25.04 -2.87
C LYS A 12 29.30 -24.91 -2.93
N THR A 13 29.84 -24.66 -4.10
CA THR A 13 31.27 -24.41 -4.29
C THR A 13 31.72 -23.24 -3.44
N LYS A 14 33.04 -23.19 -3.06
CA LYS A 14 33.59 -22.06 -2.29
C LYS A 14 33.27 -20.70 -2.91
N LYS A 15 33.29 -20.59 -4.25
CA LYS A 15 32.93 -19.38 -4.99
C LYS A 15 31.44 -19.00 -4.78
N ALA A 16 30.53 -19.96 -4.83
CA ALA A 16 29.10 -19.71 -4.58
C ALA A 16 28.86 -19.20 -3.15
N LYS A 17 29.54 -19.77 -2.15
CA LYS A 17 29.44 -19.28 -0.75
C LYS A 17 29.97 -17.86 -0.57
N ILE A 18 31.00 -17.47 -1.30
CA ILE A 18 31.55 -16.10 -1.26
C ILE A 18 30.54 -15.13 -1.90
N VAL A 19 29.98 -15.46 -3.07
CA VAL A 19 28.98 -14.65 -3.74
C VAL A 19 27.74 -14.49 -2.84
N ASP A 20 27.22 -15.58 -2.24
CA ASP A 20 26.10 -15.54 -1.32
C ASP A 20 26.35 -14.58 -0.13
N ARG A 21 27.56 -14.60 0.44
CA ARG A 21 27.93 -13.67 1.53
C ARG A 21 27.97 -12.22 1.08
N ILE A 22 28.55 -11.95 -0.08
CA ILE A 22 28.61 -10.59 -0.65
C ILE A 22 27.18 -10.08 -0.88
N VAL A 23 26.33 -10.88 -1.55
CA VAL A 23 24.93 -10.53 -1.79
C VAL A 23 24.19 -10.31 -0.47
N PHE A 24 24.33 -11.21 0.49
CA PHE A 24 23.73 -11.06 1.82
C PHE A 24 24.17 -9.76 2.51
N THR A 25 25.47 -9.44 2.48
CA THR A 25 26.01 -8.22 3.09
C THR A 25 25.44 -6.96 2.42
N LEU A 26 25.38 -6.94 1.08
CA LEU A 26 24.81 -5.82 0.33
C LEU A 26 23.31 -5.65 0.64
N LEU A 27 22.57 -6.75 0.69
CA LEU A 27 21.14 -6.73 1.06
C LEU A 27 20.94 -6.26 2.51
N LEU A 28 21.81 -6.69 3.42
CA LEU A 28 21.76 -6.26 4.83
C LEU A 28 22.02 -4.76 4.97
N ILE A 29 23.05 -4.24 4.28
CA ILE A 29 23.33 -2.79 4.27
C ILE A 29 22.14 -2.03 3.70
N GLY A 30 21.57 -2.49 2.58
CA GLY A 30 20.38 -1.90 1.99
C GLY A 30 19.18 -1.93 2.94
N ALA A 31 18.95 -3.04 3.63
CA ALA A 31 17.89 -3.17 4.62
C ALA A 31 18.06 -2.20 5.81
N ILE A 32 19.28 -2.08 6.34
CA ILE A 32 19.58 -1.12 7.42
C ILE A 32 19.34 0.31 6.94
N ALA A 33 19.80 0.67 5.73
CA ALA A 33 19.58 2.00 5.16
C ALA A 33 18.08 2.31 4.96
N MET A 34 17.26 1.32 4.58
CA MET A 34 15.80 1.47 4.44
C MET A 34 15.08 1.60 5.78
N VAL A 35 15.55 0.91 6.81
CA VAL A 35 14.91 0.92 8.14
C VAL A 35 15.36 2.14 8.96
N PHE A 36 16.53 2.68 8.70
CA PHE A 36 17.10 3.82 9.44
C PHE A 36 16.15 5.04 9.53
N PRO A 37 15.53 5.52 8.42
CA PRO A 37 14.60 6.65 8.50
C PRO A 37 13.40 6.38 9.42
N LEU A 38 12.88 5.15 9.44
CA LEU A 38 11.76 4.76 10.30
C LEU A 38 12.16 4.77 11.78
N ILE A 39 13.35 4.24 12.10
CA ILE A 39 13.90 4.27 13.46
C ILE A 39 14.12 5.72 13.88
N TYR A 40 14.73 6.54 13.02
CA TYR A 40 14.95 7.95 13.32
C TYR A 40 13.65 8.71 13.54
N MET A 41 12.62 8.47 12.70
CA MET A 41 11.29 9.06 12.87
C MET A 41 10.67 8.67 14.21
N LEU A 42 10.80 7.40 14.62
CA LEU A 42 10.32 6.93 15.91
C LEU A 42 11.06 7.59 17.08
N LEU A 43 12.38 7.63 17.03
CA LEU A 43 13.19 8.25 18.08
C LEU A 43 12.96 9.76 18.13
N SER A 44 12.90 10.45 17.01
CA SER A 44 12.66 11.90 16.95
C SER A 44 11.29 12.30 17.49
N SER A 45 10.30 11.39 17.45
CA SER A 45 8.98 11.64 18.05
C SER A 45 9.05 11.88 19.57
N PHE A 46 10.08 11.38 20.25
CA PHE A 46 10.35 11.61 21.68
C PHE A 46 11.26 12.81 21.95
N MET A 47 11.83 13.44 20.90
CA MET A 47 12.75 14.59 21.06
C MET A 47 12.01 15.90 21.30
N THR A 48 12.67 16.86 21.94
CA THR A 48 12.18 18.23 22.03
C THR A 48 12.31 18.95 20.68
N LYS A 49 11.50 20.01 20.46
CA LYS A 49 11.59 20.84 19.25
C LYS A 49 13.00 21.42 19.06
N ASN A 50 13.62 21.87 20.14
CA ASN A 50 14.98 22.45 20.12
C ASN A 50 16.02 21.40 19.71
N GLN A 51 15.88 20.15 20.14
CA GLN A 51 16.78 19.06 19.76
C GLN A 51 16.66 18.71 18.27
N ILE A 52 15.42 18.66 17.74
CA ILE A 52 15.18 18.38 16.33
C ILE A 52 15.73 19.49 15.43
N LEU A 53 15.58 20.75 15.85
CA LEU A 53 16.01 21.93 15.07
C LEU A 53 17.46 22.35 15.35
N SER A 54 18.17 21.66 16.27
CA SER A 54 19.56 21.97 16.55
C SER A 54 20.47 21.61 15.38
N ALA A 55 21.53 22.40 15.19
CA ALA A 55 22.56 22.09 14.21
C ALA A 55 23.35 20.82 14.56
N ASN A 56 23.31 20.40 15.83
CA ASN A 56 23.96 19.16 16.28
C ASN A 56 23.01 17.98 16.05
N PHE A 57 23.37 17.15 15.07
CA PHE A 57 22.59 15.94 14.79
C PHE A 57 22.66 14.97 15.97
N SER A 58 21.50 14.55 16.46
CA SER A 58 21.36 13.56 17.52
C SER A 58 20.33 12.52 17.12
N ILE A 59 20.69 11.25 17.31
CA ILE A 59 19.77 10.12 17.07
C ILE A 59 18.98 9.79 18.33
N ILE A 60 19.60 9.98 19.51
CA ILE A 60 19.02 9.57 20.78
C ILE A 60 18.32 10.76 21.44
N PRO A 61 17.03 10.63 21.85
CA PRO A 61 16.32 11.67 22.57
C PRO A 61 16.99 11.99 23.90
N ASN A 62 17.20 13.30 24.18
CA ASN A 62 17.69 13.76 25.47
C ASN A 62 17.20 15.20 25.76
N PRO A 63 16.24 15.40 26.69
CA PRO A 63 15.51 14.37 27.45
C PRO A 63 14.43 13.66 26.61
N TRP A 64 13.99 12.49 27.05
CA TRP A 64 12.86 11.76 26.47
C TRP A 64 11.54 12.43 26.82
N LYS A 65 10.69 12.74 25.82
CA LYS A 65 9.41 13.42 25.98
C LYS A 65 8.24 12.52 25.54
N PHE A 66 7.74 11.69 26.45
CA PHE A 66 6.60 10.80 26.20
C PHE A 66 5.25 11.52 26.17
N GLY A 67 5.12 12.64 26.89
CA GLY A 67 3.86 13.38 26.99
C GLY A 67 3.33 13.96 25.68
N LYS A 68 4.17 14.08 24.65
CA LYS A 68 3.76 14.60 23.34
C LYS A 68 2.66 13.77 22.66
N TYR A 69 2.65 12.46 22.87
CA TYR A 69 1.60 11.61 22.33
C TYR A 69 0.24 11.93 22.95
N ALA A 70 0.19 12.08 24.27
CA ALA A 70 -1.03 12.49 24.96
C ALA A 70 -1.49 13.90 24.51
N GLU A 71 -0.55 14.83 24.35
CA GLU A 71 -0.83 16.19 23.86
C GLU A 71 -1.44 16.16 22.45
N VAL A 72 -0.90 15.36 21.53
CA VAL A 72 -1.41 15.23 20.15
C VAL A 72 -2.79 14.59 20.13
N LEU A 73 -3.01 13.54 20.94
CA LEU A 73 -4.30 12.85 21.02
C LEU A 73 -5.41 13.74 21.62
N GLN A 74 -5.04 14.75 22.42
CA GLN A 74 -6.01 15.72 22.97
C GLN A 74 -6.34 16.85 21.98
N LYS A 75 -5.62 16.98 20.85
CA LYS A 75 -5.91 18.02 19.85
C LYS A 75 -7.17 17.67 19.04
N PRO A 76 -8.21 18.53 19.07
CA PRO A 76 -9.46 18.25 18.34
C PRO A 76 -9.24 18.08 16.83
N GLU A 77 -8.28 18.82 16.25
CA GLU A 77 -7.95 18.75 14.83
C GLU A 77 -7.39 17.37 14.45
N PHE A 78 -6.50 16.84 15.29
CA PHE A 78 -5.92 15.50 15.09
C PHE A 78 -6.99 14.42 15.16
N MET A 79 -7.83 14.45 16.20
CA MET A 79 -8.90 13.47 16.39
C MET A 79 -9.96 13.55 15.28
N ARG A 80 -10.27 14.77 14.80
CA ARG A 80 -11.16 14.97 13.64
C ARG A 80 -10.54 14.38 12.37
N GLY A 81 -9.25 14.65 12.12
CA GLY A 81 -8.52 14.08 11.00
C GLY A 81 -8.50 12.56 11.02
N LEU A 82 -8.17 11.97 12.18
CA LEU A 82 -8.16 10.51 12.37
C LEU A 82 -9.55 9.90 12.11
N ARG A 83 -10.61 10.50 12.69
CA ARG A 83 -11.97 10.05 12.45
C ARG A 83 -12.35 10.12 10.97
N ASN A 84 -12.06 11.24 10.30
CA ASN A 84 -12.36 11.39 8.88
C ASN A 84 -11.60 10.38 8.02
N THR A 85 -10.33 10.11 8.36
CA THR A 85 -9.53 9.07 7.69
C THR A 85 -10.19 7.70 7.83
N LEU A 86 -10.66 7.34 9.02
CA LEU A 86 -11.35 6.07 9.23
C LEU A 86 -12.69 6.00 8.48
N ILE A 87 -13.49 7.09 8.49
CA ILE A 87 -14.76 7.18 7.75
C ILE A 87 -14.54 6.99 6.25
N VAL A 88 -13.44 7.48 5.69
CA VAL A 88 -13.10 7.30 4.27
C VAL A 88 -12.50 5.91 4.03
N ALA A 89 -11.50 5.53 4.80
CA ALA A 89 -10.71 4.32 4.55
C ALA A 89 -11.53 3.03 4.72
N MET A 90 -12.34 2.93 5.78
CA MET A 90 -13.07 1.70 6.09
C MET A 90 -14.04 1.27 4.96
N PRO A 91 -14.97 2.12 4.48
CA PRO A 91 -15.86 1.72 3.39
C PRO A 91 -15.09 1.46 2.08
N VAL A 92 -14.06 2.26 1.76
CA VAL A 92 -13.25 2.05 0.55
C VAL A 92 -12.50 0.72 0.61
N LEU A 93 -11.90 0.36 1.74
CA LEU A 93 -11.20 -0.90 1.90
C LEU A 93 -12.16 -2.10 1.86
N ILE A 94 -13.27 -2.04 2.59
CA ILE A 94 -14.20 -3.17 2.70
C ILE A 94 -15.01 -3.32 1.41
N VAL A 95 -15.74 -2.29 1.02
CA VAL A 95 -16.65 -2.35 -0.13
C VAL A 95 -15.87 -2.34 -1.44
N GLY A 96 -14.88 -1.45 -1.60
CA GLY A 96 -14.02 -1.37 -2.78
C GLY A 96 -13.16 -2.64 -2.95
N GLY A 97 -12.67 -3.23 -1.86
CA GLY A 97 -11.99 -4.53 -1.88
C GLY A 97 -12.93 -5.66 -2.31
N PHE A 98 -14.13 -5.70 -1.77
CA PHE A 98 -15.15 -6.70 -2.13
C PHE A 98 -15.58 -6.57 -3.60
N THR A 99 -15.91 -5.36 -4.07
CA THR A 99 -16.31 -5.12 -5.47
C THR A 99 -15.17 -5.43 -6.45
N SER A 100 -13.92 -5.09 -6.09
CA SER A 100 -12.72 -5.46 -6.87
C SER A 100 -12.55 -6.97 -6.95
N SER A 101 -12.78 -7.69 -5.85
CA SER A 101 -12.67 -9.15 -5.79
C SER A 101 -13.75 -9.84 -6.64
N LEU A 102 -14.99 -9.36 -6.60
CA LEU A 102 -16.07 -9.86 -7.46
C LEU A 102 -15.76 -9.63 -8.95
N ALA A 103 -15.28 -8.44 -9.31
CA ALA A 103 -14.88 -8.14 -10.68
C ALA A 103 -13.72 -9.04 -11.13
N ALA A 104 -12.67 -9.19 -10.30
CA ALA A 104 -11.54 -10.05 -10.59
C ALA A 104 -11.95 -11.52 -10.77
N PHE A 105 -12.83 -12.03 -9.92
CA PHE A 105 -13.40 -13.38 -10.04
C PHE A 105 -14.15 -13.54 -11.36
N SER A 106 -15.01 -12.57 -11.71
CA SER A 106 -15.76 -12.59 -12.95
C SER A 106 -14.85 -12.61 -14.17
N PHE A 107 -13.81 -11.77 -14.17
CA PHE A 107 -12.81 -11.72 -15.27
C PHE A 107 -11.83 -12.88 -15.27
N SER A 108 -11.70 -13.67 -14.20
CA SER A 108 -10.84 -14.87 -14.19
C SER A 108 -11.63 -16.14 -14.51
N LYS A 109 -12.72 -16.41 -13.80
CA LYS A 109 -13.41 -17.70 -13.78
C LYS A 109 -14.66 -17.77 -14.63
N LEU A 110 -15.41 -16.67 -14.81
CA LEU A 110 -16.65 -16.71 -15.59
C LEU A 110 -16.38 -16.58 -17.09
N LYS A 111 -17.25 -17.21 -17.89
CA LYS A 111 -17.25 -17.14 -19.36
C LYS A 111 -18.43 -16.25 -19.81
N PHE A 112 -18.11 -15.10 -20.38
CA PHE A 112 -19.12 -14.20 -20.96
C PHE A 112 -18.57 -13.48 -22.19
N LYS A 113 -19.49 -13.04 -23.09
CA LYS A 113 -19.12 -12.37 -24.34
C LYS A 113 -18.48 -11.00 -24.04
N GLY A 114 -17.38 -10.68 -24.71
CA GLY A 114 -16.71 -9.40 -24.57
C GLY A 114 -15.79 -9.28 -23.35
N LYS A 115 -15.61 -10.34 -22.55
CA LYS A 115 -14.80 -10.39 -21.34
C LYS A 115 -13.44 -9.70 -21.50
N ASP A 116 -12.66 -10.10 -22.49
CA ASP A 116 -11.30 -9.59 -22.69
C ASP A 116 -11.29 -8.15 -23.20
N GLY A 117 -12.27 -7.79 -24.07
CA GLY A 117 -12.43 -6.39 -24.52
C GLY A 117 -12.78 -5.44 -23.40
N ILE A 118 -13.72 -5.82 -22.53
CA ILE A 118 -14.10 -5.03 -21.34
C ILE A 118 -12.90 -4.91 -20.39
N PHE A 119 -12.20 -6.01 -20.15
CA PHE A 119 -11.02 -5.99 -19.29
C PHE A 119 -9.90 -5.10 -19.84
N LEU A 120 -9.63 -5.19 -21.17
CA LEU A 120 -8.68 -4.31 -21.84
C LEU A 120 -9.09 -2.85 -21.75
N GLY A 121 -10.38 -2.53 -21.89
CA GLY A 121 -10.93 -1.20 -21.67
C GLY A 121 -10.68 -0.68 -20.26
N LEU A 122 -10.87 -1.52 -19.24
CA LEU A 122 -10.53 -1.17 -17.86
C LEU A 122 -9.03 -0.87 -17.70
N LEU A 123 -8.15 -1.69 -18.27
CA LEU A 123 -6.71 -1.46 -18.22
C LEU A 123 -6.33 -0.16 -18.95
N ALA A 124 -6.97 0.17 -20.05
CA ALA A 124 -6.73 1.41 -20.79
C ALA A 124 -7.04 2.65 -19.93
N THR A 125 -7.99 2.59 -18.99
CA THR A 125 -8.24 3.70 -18.06
C THR A 125 -7.06 4.02 -17.15
N MET A 126 -6.21 3.03 -16.84
CA MET A 126 -5.00 3.26 -16.02
C MET A 126 -3.92 4.05 -16.77
N MET A 127 -3.98 4.10 -18.10
CA MET A 127 -3.05 4.89 -18.91
C MET A 127 -3.36 6.38 -18.88
N ILE A 128 -4.55 6.76 -18.42
CA ILE A 128 -4.94 8.18 -18.30
C ILE A 128 -4.31 8.74 -17.03
N PRO A 129 -3.38 9.73 -17.13
CA PRO A 129 -2.79 10.33 -15.95
C PRO A 129 -3.85 11.01 -15.08
N PHE A 130 -3.79 10.82 -13.77
CA PHE A 130 -4.73 11.45 -12.84
C PHE A 130 -4.82 12.97 -13.00
N ALA A 131 -3.69 13.63 -13.31
CA ALA A 131 -3.66 15.09 -13.54
C ALA A 131 -4.62 15.56 -14.64
N VAL A 132 -4.89 14.74 -15.65
CA VAL A 132 -5.82 15.08 -16.75
C VAL A 132 -7.28 15.03 -16.28
N VAL A 133 -7.62 14.07 -15.43
CA VAL A 133 -9.00 13.88 -14.96
C VAL A 133 -9.33 14.71 -13.71
N MET A 134 -8.33 15.22 -13.02
CA MET A 134 -8.49 15.93 -11.75
C MET A 134 -9.41 17.13 -11.85
N ILE A 135 -9.21 17.99 -12.86
CA ILE A 135 -10.03 19.21 -13.05
C ILE A 135 -11.47 18.87 -13.45
N PRO A 136 -11.71 18.03 -14.48
CA PRO A 136 -13.08 17.60 -14.81
C PRO A 136 -13.80 16.92 -13.63
N GLN A 137 -13.09 16.10 -12.87
CA GLN A 137 -13.64 15.41 -11.70
C GLN A 137 -14.02 16.41 -10.59
N TYR A 138 -13.19 17.42 -10.33
CA TYR A 138 -13.51 18.49 -9.38
C TYR A 138 -14.76 19.27 -9.78
N VAL A 139 -14.85 19.66 -11.06
CA VAL A 139 -16.03 20.36 -11.61
C VAL A 139 -17.30 19.51 -11.45
N MET A 140 -17.19 18.21 -11.73
CA MET A 140 -18.31 17.28 -11.55
C MET A 140 -18.75 17.22 -10.08
N PHE A 141 -17.83 17.06 -9.14
CA PHE A 141 -18.14 17.02 -7.70
C PHE A 141 -18.70 18.34 -7.19
N THR A 142 -18.25 19.48 -7.74
CA THR A 142 -18.79 20.80 -7.42
C THR A 142 -20.25 20.90 -7.85
N LYS A 143 -20.57 20.48 -9.09
CA LYS A 143 -21.95 20.47 -9.59
C LYS A 143 -22.87 19.53 -8.80
N MET A 144 -22.32 18.44 -8.25
CA MET A 144 -23.04 17.50 -7.38
C MET A 144 -23.16 18.00 -5.92
N GLY A 145 -22.54 19.13 -5.57
CA GLY A 145 -22.56 19.65 -4.21
C GLY A 145 -21.68 18.88 -3.22
N TRP A 146 -20.71 18.08 -3.70
CA TRP A 146 -19.92 17.18 -2.86
C TRP A 146 -18.62 17.80 -2.33
N THR A 147 -18.19 18.96 -2.80
CA THR A 147 -16.87 19.56 -2.52
C THR A 147 -16.59 19.83 -1.04
N ASN A 148 -17.63 20.06 -0.22
CA ASN A 148 -17.47 20.26 1.24
C ASN A 148 -17.83 19.00 2.06
N SER A 149 -17.67 17.81 1.47
CA SER A 149 -17.97 16.55 2.12
C SER A 149 -16.87 15.51 1.89
N LEU A 150 -16.96 14.35 2.53
CA LEU A 150 -16.07 13.22 2.31
C LEU A 150 -16.51 12.33 1.12
N LEU A 151 -17.65 12.63 0.48
CA LEU A 151 -18.21 11.82 -0.61
C LEU A 151 -17.28 11.65 -1.81
N PRO A 152 -16.55 12.70 -2.28
CA PRO A 152 -15.58 12.55 -3.37
C PRO A 152 -14.46 11.54 -3.10
N LEU A 153 -14.12 11.33 -1.83
CA LEU A 153 -13.08 10.39 -1.42
C LEU A 153 -13.62 8.97 -1.23
N ILE A 154 -14.89 8.84 -0.89
CA ILE A 154 -15.53 7.54 -0.59
C ILE A 154 -16.14 6.93 -1.85
N ILE A 155 -17.06 7.64 -2.50
CA ILE A 155 -17.92 7.07 -3.53
C ILE A 155 -17.16 6.45 -4.70
N PRO A 156 -16.16 7.13 -5.31
CA PRO A 156 -15.41 6.52 -6.41
C PRO A 156 -14.65 5.24 -5.98
N GLY A 157 -14.17 5.20 -4.74
CA GLY A 157 -13.43 4.05 -4.21
C GLY A 157 -14.27 2.80 -3.95
N LEU A 158 -15.62 2.93 -3.87
CA LEU A 158 -16.52 1.79 -3.61
C LEU A 158 -16.68 0.87 -4.83
N PHE A 159 -16.51 1.40 -6.05
CA PHE A 159 -16.75 0.65 -7.29
C PHE A 159 -15.58 -0.17 -7.79
N GLY A 160 -14.59 -0.38 -6.95
CA GLY A 160 -13.42 -1.18 -7.24
C GLY A 160 -12.25 -0.37 -7.81
N ASN A 161 -11.07 -0.95 -7.68
CA ASN A 161 -9.82 -0.38 -8.18
C ASN A 161 -9.26 -1.27 -9.28
N VAL A 162 -8.99 -0.69 -10.46
CA VAL A 162 -8.55 -1.44 -11.64
C VAL A 162 -7.22 -2.17 -11.38
N SER A 163 -6.30 -1.57 -10.64
CA SER A 163 -5.03 -2.23 -10.26
C SER A 163 -5.29 -3.47 -9.39
N ILE A 164 -6.18 -3.35 -8.39
CA ILE A 164 -6.55 -4.48 -7.52
C ILE A 164 -7.23 -5.58 -8.35
N ILE A 165 -8.17 -5.21 -9.23
CA ILE A 165 -8.85 -6.16 -10.14
C ILE A 165 -7.82 -6.89 -11.00
N PHE A 166 -6.85 -6.18 -11.57
CA PHE A 166 -5.80 -6.76 -12.40
C PHE A 166 -4.96 -7.78 -11.63
N PHE A 167 -4.41 -7.40 -10.47
CA PHE A 167 -3.56 -8.31 -9.67
C PHE A 167 -4.33 -9.51 -9.13
N LEU A 168 -5.56 -9.31 -8.67
CA LEU A 168 -6.41 -10.41 -8.20
C LEU A 168 -6.79 -11.35 -9.35
N ARG A 169 -7.16 -10.83 -10.53
CA ARG A 169 -7.43 -11.65 -11.72
C ARG A 169 -6.22 -12.51 -12.07
N GLN A 170 -5.02 -11.93 -12.09
CA GLN A 170 -3.79 -12.66 -12.39
C GLN A 170 -3.56 -13.84 -11.43
N ASN A 171 -3.71 -13.58 -10.12
CA ASN A 171 -3.60 -14.62 -9.10
C ASN A 171 -4.69 -15.70 -9.25
N LEU A 172 -5.94 -15.32 -9.44
CA LEU A 172 -7.05 -16.24 -9.59
C LEU A 172 -6.96 -17.09 -10.86
N THR A 173 -6.35 -16.59 -11.94
CA THR A 173 -6.15 -17.34 -13.17
C THR A 173 -5.16 -18.49 -12.97
N SER A 174 -4.21 -18.38 -12.03
CA SER A 174 -3.25 -19.44 -11.71
C SER A 174 -3.83 -20.57 -10.85
N VAL A 175 -4.98 -20.33 -10.20
CA VAL A 175 -5.67 -21.34 -9.37
C VAL A 175 -6.48 -22.27 -10.26
N PRO A 176 -6.29 -23.63 -10.18
CA PRO A 176 -7.10 -24.59 -10.93
C PRO A 176 -8.59 -24.50 -10.64
N ASP A 177 -9.43 -24.71 -11.67
CA ASP A 177 -10.89 -24.65 -11.52
C ASP A 177 -11.47 -25.83 -10.72
N SER A 178 -10.62 -26.81 -10.37
CA SER A 178 -10.99 -27.99 -9.54
C SER A 178 -10.90 -27.75 -8.03
N MET A 179 -10.56 -26.55 -7.59
CA MET A 179 -10.61 -26.12 -6.19
C MET A 179 -11.86 -25.28 -5.93
#